data_23482804574e36d2961a07f2068d9631
#
_entry.id   23482804574e36d2961a07f2068d9631
#
_cell.length_a   1.000
_cell.length_b   1.000
_cell.length_c   1.000
_cell.angle_alpha   90.00
_cell.angle_beta   90.00
_cell.angle_gamma   90.00
#
_symmetry.space_group_name_H-M   'P 1'
#
loop_
_entity.id
_entity.type
_entity.pdbx_description
1 polymer ?
#
loop_
_entity_poly.entity_id
_entity_poly.type
_entity_poly.pdbx_seq_one_letter_code
_entity_poly.pdbx_strand_id
1 'polypeptide(L)'
;AGEFWNIYKLDVVVIPTNRPIAREDMNDRIYRTKREKYNAVIDEIVKLVAEGRPVLVGTTSVEISELLSRMLNLRKISHNVLNAKLHQREADIVAEAGRKGMVTIATNMAGRGTDIKLTAEVKEAGGLAILGTERHESRRVDRQLRGRAGRQGDPGSSVFFVSMEDDLMRMFGSDRLAGLMDRMGFQEGEMIEH
;
A
#
# COMPACT_ATOMS: atom_id res chain seq x y z
N ALA A 1 -13.37 -7.00 -12.39
CA ALA A 1 -14.17 -7.99 -12.43
C ALA A 1 -15.51 -7.79 -13.05
N GLY A 2 -15.57 -7.08 -14.10
CA GLY A 2 -16.80 -6.84 -14.79
C GLY A 2 -17.45 -8.09 -15.29
N GLU A 3 -16.68 -9.01 -15.82
CA GLU A 3 -17.24 -10.19 -16.41
C GLU A 3 -17.75 -11.04 -15.29
N PHE A 4 -17.05 -11.13 -14.20
CA PHE A 4 -17.44 -11.92 -13.10
C PHE A 4 -18.71 -11.33 -12.57
N TRP A 5 -18.79 -10.03 -12.52
CA TRP A 5 -19.92 -9.36 -12.05
C TRP A 5 -21.14 -9.67 -12.87
N ASN A 6 -20.98 -9.69 -14.17
CA ASN A 6 -22.09 -9.93 -15.02
C ASN A 6 -22.68 -11.32 -14.81
N ILE A 7 -21.87 -12.28 -14.43
CA ILE A 7 -22.33 -13.62 -14.26
C ILE A 7 -22.90 -13.71 -12.90
N TYR A 8 -22.38 -13.10 -12.02
CA TYR A 8 -22.79 -13.25 -10.77
C TYR A 8 -23.54 -12.30 -10.16
N LYS A 9 -23.68 -11.15 -10.67
CA LYS A 9 -24.40 -10.14 -10.01
C LYS A 9 -25.65 -10.65 -9.44
N LEU A 10 -26.02 -11.78 -9.87
CA LEU A 10 -27.19 -12.31 -9.42
C LEU A 10 -26.96 -12.85 -8.12
N ASP A 11 -25.97 -13.45 -8.00
CA ASP A 11 -25.77 -14.24 -6.93
C ASP A 11 -25.26 -13.52 -5.86
N VAL A 12 -24.83 -12.45 -6.19
CA VAL A 12 -24.27 -11.82 -5.28
C VAL A 12 -25.18 -11.34 -4.35
N VAL A 13 -25.79 -11.84 -3.97
CA VAL A 13 -26.65 -11.54 -3.19
C VAL A 13 -26.29 -11.26 -2.04
N VAL A 14 -26.02 -10.79 -1.61
CA VAL A 14 -26.06 -10.43 -1.01
C VAL A 14 -26.32 -10.25 0.21
N ILE A 15 -25.63 -10.57 0.92
CA ILE A 15 -25.69 -10.53 2.12
C ILE A 15 -25.57 -9.23 2.59
N PRO A 16 -26.44 -8.72 3.07
CA PRO A 16 -26.56 -7.53 3.43
C PRO A 16 -25.84 -7.22 4.58
N THR A 17 -24.81 -7.26 4.64
CA THR A 17 -24.29 -7.06 5.71
C THR A 17 -24.01 -5.90 5.86
N ASN A 18 -24.33 -5.33 5.22
CA ASN A 18 -23.57 -4.76 5.55
C ASN A 18 -23.18 -3.53 5.17
N ARG A 19 -22.19 -2.92 5.65
CA ARG A 19 -21.69 -1.64 5.31
C ARG A 19 -20.92 -1.77 4.02
N PRO A 20 -21.16 -0.91 3.02
CA PRO A 20 -20.38 -0.95 1.79
C PRO A 20 -18.92 -0.65 2.13
N ILE A 21 -18.02 -1.17 1.35
CA ILE A 21 -16.60 -0.91 1.53
C ILE A 21 -16.35 0.54 1.12
N ALA A 22 -15.85 1.33 2.07
CA ALA A 22 -15.54 2.73 1.81
C ALA A 22 -14.07 2.94 1.43
N ARG A 23 -13.35 1.87 1.14
CA ARG A 23 -11.94 1.96 0.72
C ARG A 23 -11.85 2.29 -0.76
N GLU A 24 -10.99 3.24 -1.09
CA GLU A 24 -10.69 3.56 -2.46
C GLU A 24 -9.42 2.86 -2.87
N ASP A 25 -9.49 1.91 -3.80
CA ASP A 25 -8.31 1.23 -4.33
C ASP A 25 -7.87 1.97 -5.60
N MET A 26 -6.78 2.71 -5.48
CA MET A 26 -6.28 3.51 -6.59
C MET A 26 -5.44 2.69 -7.55
N ASN A 27 -5.33 3.18 -8.78
CA ASN A 27 -4.51 2.52 -9.79
C ASN A 27 -3.05 2.49 -9.39
N ASP A 28 -2.32 1.48 -9.83
CA ASP A 28 -0.90 1.35 -9.57
C ASP A 28 -0.16 2.55 -10.17
N ARG A 29 0.85 3.01 -9.44
CA ARG A 29 1.74 4.06 -9.93
C ARG A 29 3.01 3.39 -10.38
N ILE A 30 3.36 3.58 -11.65
CA ILE A 30 4.50 2.90 -12.28
C ILE A 30 5.64 3.89 -12.52
N TYR A 31 6.82 3.49 -12.10
CA TYR A 31 8.05 4.29 -12.23
C TYR A 31 9.09 3.51 -13.04
N ARG A 32 10.06 4.19 -13.58
CA ARG A 32 11.11 3.52 -14.36
C ARG A 32 12.09 2.79 -13.45
N THR A 33 12.49 3.40 -12.36
CA THR A 33 13.50 2.86 -11.46
C THR A 33 12.98 2.64 -10.04
N LYS A 34 13.61 1.76 -9.31
CA LYS A 34 13.30 1.54 -7.90
C LYS A 34 13.55 2.80 -7.09
N ARG A 35 14.59 3.55 -7.44
CA ARG A 35 14.93 4.78 -6.75
C ARG A 35 13.78 5.78 -6.85
N GLU A 36 13.23 5.98 -8.05
CA GLU A 36 12.12 6.88 -8.23
C GLU A 36 10.90 6.39 -7.48
N LYS A 37 10.68 5.08 -7.49
CA LYS A 37 9.56 4.49 -6.78
C LYS A 37 9.64 4.75 -5.29
N TYR A 38 10.79 4.48 -4.66
CA TYR A 38 10.93 4.67 -3.22
C TYR A 38 10.85 6.14 -2.82
N ASN A 39 11.40 7.03 -3.63
CA ASN A 39 11.27 8.46 -3.38
C ASN A 39 9.79 8.88 -3.44
N ALA A 40 9.04 8.33 -4.38
CA ALA A 40 7.61 8.62 -4.51
C ALA A 40 6.82 8.08 -3.31
N VAL A 41 7.19 6.92 -2.79
CA VAL A 41 6.56 6.35 -1.60
C VAL A 41 6.78 7.30 -0.42
N ILE A 42 8.01 7.79 -0.22
CA ILE A 42 8.31 8.71 0.88
C ILE A 42 7.54 10.03 0.72
N ASP A 43 7.46 10.57 -0.49
CA ASP A 43 6.73 11.81 -0.74
C ASP A 43 5.23 11.62 -0.44
N GLU A 44 4.66 10.48 -0.78
CA GLU A 44 3.27 10.19 -0.49
C GLU A 44 3.04 10.05 1.04
N ILE A 45 3.97 9.42 1.74
CA ILE A 45 3.90 9.32 3.20
C ILE A 45 3.88 10.72 3.82
N VAL A 46 4.77 11.62 3.40
CA VAL A 46 4.83 12.98 3.91
C VAL A 46 3.50 13.69 3.69
N LYS A 47 2.92 13.54 2.52
CA LYS A 47 1.65 14.15 2.19
C LYS A 47 0.53 13.63 3.07
N LEU A 48 0.44 12.32 3.23
CA LEU A 48 -0.62 11.68 4.01
C LEU A 48 -0.52 12.01 5.50
N VAL A 49 0.68 12.04 6.03
CA VAL A 49 0.91 12.42 7.43
C VAL A 49 0.47 13.87 7.66
N ALA A 50 0.76 14.77 6.72
CA ALA A 50 0.33 16.16 6.79
C ALA A 50 -1.21 16.28 6.77
N GLU A 51 -1.88 15.33 6.13
CA GLU A 51 -3.35 15.29 6.09
C GLU A 51 -3.95 14.67 7.37
N GLY A 52 -3.12 14.21 8.28
CA GLY A 52 -3.57 13.58 9.51
C GLY A 52 -3.95 12.11 9.36
N ARG A 53 -3.55 11.48 8.27
CA ARG A 53 -3.89 10.07 8.03
C ARG A 53 -2.77 9.14 8.51
N PRO A 54 -3.11 8.01 9.12
CA PRO A 54 -2.13 6.97 9.39
C PRO A 54 -1.80 6.25 8.08
N VAL A 55 -0.56 5.78 7.97
CA VAL A 55 -0.08 5.12 6.76
C VAL A 55 0.51 3.76 7.10
N LEU A 56 0.08 2.73 6.41
CA LEU A 56 0.65 1.40 6.51
C LEU A 56 1.38 1.10 5.20
N VAL A 57 2.69 0.92 5.29
CA VAL A 57 3.51 0.64 4.11
C VAL A 57 3.82 -0.84 4.09
N GLY A 58 3.38 -1.54 3.06
CA GLY A 58 3.65 -2.96 2.88
C GLY A 58 4.90 -3.19 2.07
N THR A 59 5.82 -3.99 2.58
CA THR A 59 7.05 -4.34 1.88
C THR A 59 7.14 -5.84 1.68
N THR A 60 7.98 -6.27 0.76
CA THR A 60 8.16 -7.69 0.46
C THR A 60 9.40 -8.28 1.12
N SER A 61 10.25 -7.46 1.69
CA SER A 61 11.47 -7.93 2.34
C SER A 61 11.89 -7.04 3.50
N VAL A 62 12.70 -7.60 4.38
CA VAL A 62 13.28 -6.86 5.50
C VAL A 62 14.21 -5.77 4.99
N GLU A 63 14.94 -6.02 3.91
CA GLU A 63 15.87 -5.04 3.33
C GLU A 63 15.15 -3.79 2.85
N ILE A 64 14.01 -3.94 2.22
CA ILE A 64 13.22 -2.80 1.76
C ILE A 64 12.62 -2.05 2.96
N SER A 65 12.18 -2.77 3.98
CA SER A 65 11.69 -2.14 5.19
C SER A 65 12.78 -1.29 5.85
N GLU A 66 13.99 -1.79 5.91
CA GLU A 66 15.13 -1.07 6.47
C GLU A 66 15.52 0.15 5.62
N LEU A 67 15.49 -0.01 4.30
CA LEU A 67 15.77 1.09 3.39
C LEU A 67 14.78 2.23 3.57
N LEU A 68 13.49 1.93 3.57
CA LEU A 68 12.45 2.93 3.75
C LEU A 68 12.54 3.58 5.14
N SER A 69 12.86 2.78 6.16
CA SER A 69 13.04 3.29 7.51
C SER A 69 14.17 4.32 7.56
N ARG A 70 15.30 4.03 6.91
CA ARG A 70 16.40 5.00 6.83
C ARG A 70 16.00 6.27 6.10
N MET A 71 15.25 6.14 5.01
CA MET A 71 14.78 7.29 4.25
C MET A 71 13.84 8.16 5.08
N LEU A 72 12.95 7.54 5.86
CA LEU A 72 12.04 8.26 6.75
C LEU A 72 12.81 8.96 7.88
N ASN A 73 13.84 8.31 8.41
CA ASN A 73 14.68 8.93 9.43
C ASN A 73 15.42 10.16 8.90
N LEU A 74 15.87 10.12 7.66
CA LEU A 74 16.51 11.27 7.03
C LEU A 74 15.54 12.43 6.85
N ARG A 75 14.26 12.14 6.67
CA ARG A 75 13.21 13.15 6.54
C ARG A 75 12.60 13.49 7.91
N LYS A 76 13.12 12.92 8.97
CA LYS A 76 12.66 13.14 10.36
C LYS A 76 11.20 12.78 10.56
N ILE A 77 10.76 11.71 9.93
CA ILE A 77 9.41 11.19 10.08
C ILE A 77 9.43 10.03 11.05
N SER A 78 8.70 10.17 12.15
CA SER A 78 8.59 9.11 13.13
C SER A 78 7.78 7.96 12.57
N HIS A 79 8.24 6.74 12.79
CA HIS A 79 7.57 5.56 12.26
C HIS A 79 7.91 4.31 13.08
N ASN A 80 7.14 3.26 12.89
CA ASN A 80 7.41 1.96 13.48
C ASN A 80 7.65 0.95 12.36
N VAL A 81 8.49 -0.05 12.63
CA VAL A 81 8.74 -1.13 11.68
C VAL A 81 8.25 -2.43 12.30
N LEU A 82 7.36 -3.12 11.57
CA LEU A 82 6.79 -4.37 12.00
C LEU A 82 7.30 -5.45 11.07
N ASN A 83 8.11 -6.36 11.56
CA ASN A 83 8.62 -7.49 10.77
C ASN A 83 8.68 -8.75 11.62
N ALA A 84 8.92 -9.88 10.97
CA ALA A 84 8.91 -11.17 11.63
C ALA A 84 9.93 -11.33 12.75
N LYS A 85 10.91 -10.46 12.84
CA LYS A 85 11.95 -10.57 13.86
C LYS A 85 11.54 -9.91 15.19
N LEU A 86 10.47 -9.10 15.18
CA LEU A 86 10.09 -8.34 16.35
C LEU A 86 8.72 -8.75 16.91
N HIS A 87 8.52 -10.02 17.09
CA HIS A 87 7.23 -10.57 17.53
C HIS A 87 6.70 -9.99 18.86
N GLN A 88 7.58 -9.66 19.77
CA GLN A 88 7.17 -9.27 21.10
C GLN A 88 6.47 -7.91 21.15
N ARG A 89 6.73 -7.05 20.19
CA ARG A 89 6.15 -5.70 20.16
C ARG A 89 5.09 -5.56 19.08
N GLU A 90 4.78 -6.65 18.40
CA GLU A 90 3.88 -6.61 17.27
C GLU A 90 2.50 -6.08 17.64
N ALA A 91 1.93 -6.55 18.71
CA ALA A 91 0.60 -6.13 19.15
C ALA A 91 0.56 -4.62 19.49
N ASP A 92 1.63 -4.11 20.12
CA ASP A 92 1.70 -2.71 20.48
C ASP A 92 1.82 -1.82 19.23
N ILE A 93 2.61 -2.24 18.27
CA ILE A 93 2.79 -1.51 17.01
C ILE A 93 1.47 -1.47 16.24
N VAL A 94 0.77 -2.59 16.15
CA VAL A 94 -0.51 -2.65 15.45
C VAL A 94 -1.55 -1.80 16.18
N ALA A 95 -1.54 -1.77 17.50
CA ALA A 95 -2.46 -0.95 18.27
C ALA A 95 -2.27 0.53 17.97
N GLU A 96 -1.05 0.96 17.66
CA GLU A 96 -0.76 2.35 17.37
C GLU A 96 -0.90 2.71 15.89
N ALA A 97 -0.94 1.73 15.03
CA ALA A 97 -0.90 1.96 13.57
C ALA A 97 -2.05 2.78 13.02
N GLY A 98 -3.17 2.85 13.72
CA GLY A 98 -4.34 3.63 13.30
C GLY A 98 -4.39 5.05 13.86
N ARG A 99 -3.36 5.48 14.59
CA ARG A 99 -3.36 6.81 15.15
C ARG A 99 -3.01 7.86 14.11
N LYS A 100 -3.49 9.08 14.33
CA LYS A 100 -3.28 10.18 13.42
C LYS A 100 -1.80 10.37 13.10
N GLY A 101 -1.48 10.37 11.85
CA GLY A 101 -0.10 10.61 11.38
C GLY A 101 0.90 9.51 11.69
N MET A 102 0.47 8.37 12.18
CA MET A 102 1.37 7.27 12.48
C MET A 102 1.77 6.56 11.18
N VAL A 103 3.05 6.30 11.02
CA VAL A 103 3.57 5.56 9.87
C VAL A 103 4.08 4.21 10.37
N THR A 104 3.60 3.14 9.75
CA THR A 104 4.02 1.77 10.09
C THR A 104 4.50 1.09 8.81
N ILE A 105 5.70 0.51 8.85
CA ILE A 105 6.22 -0.27 7.74
C ILE A 105 6.09 -1.74 8.15
N ALA A 106 5.40 -2.53 7.35
CA ALA A 106 5.19 -3.94 7.66
C ALA A 106 5.62 -4.83 6.49
N THR A 107 6.40 -5.86 6.78
CA THR A 107 6.70 -6.86 5.76
C THR A 107 5.47 -7.75 5.57
N ASN A 108 5.41 -8.48 4.49
CA ASN A 108 4.32 -9.41 4.22
C ASN A 108 4.11 -10.31 5.41
N MET A 109 2.90 -10.55 5.76
CA MET A 109 2.46 -11.43 6.86
C MET A 109 2.65 -10.86 8.27
N ALA A 110 3.37 -9.77 8.45
CA ALA A 110 3.51 -9.16 9.77
C ALA A 110 2.19 -8.49 10.20
N GLY A 111 1.82 -8.64 11.43
CA GLY A 111 0.57 -8.06 11.95
C GLY A 111 -0.70 -8.69 11.41
N ARG A 112 -0.60 -9.86 10.79
CA ARG A 112 -1.72 -10.52 10.16
C ARG A 112 -2.79 -10.88 11.18
N GLY A 113 -4.03 -10.67 10.80
CA GLY A 113 -5.16 -11.07 11.65
C GLY A 113 -5.55 -10.07 12.73
N THR A 114 -4.82 -8.95 12.85
CA THR A 114 -5.13 -7.96 13.86
C THR A 114 -5.77 -6.73 13.19
N ASP A 115 -6.88 -6.27 13.73
CA ASP A 115 -7.56 -5.11 13.18
C ASP A 115 -6.91 -3.81 13.65
N ILE A 116 -6.77 -2.87 12.73
CA ILE A 116 -6.27 -1.54 13.05
C ILE A 116 -7.47 -0.64 13.31
N LYS A 117 -7.60 -0.18 14.53
CA LYS A 117 -8.73 0.65 14.94
C LYS A 117 -8.45 2.11 14.65
N LEU A 118 -9.47 2.79 14.12
CA LEU A 118 -9.35 4.19 13.75
C LEU A 118 -10.24 5.06 14.65
N THR A 119 -9.75 6.25 15.00
CA THR A 119 -10.57 7.23 15.71
C THR A 119 -11.48 7.97 14.74
N ALA A 120 -12.47 8.66 15.24
CA ALA A 120 -13.37 9.46 14.43
C ALA A 120 -12.61 10.53 13.61
N GLU A 121 -11.62 11.16 14.23
CA GLU A 121 -10.79 12.16 13.56
C GLU A 121 -10.04 11.59 12.36
N VAL A 122 -9.48 10.39 12.53
CA VAL A 122 -8.76 9.71 11.45
C VAL A 122 -9.73 9.31 10.33
N LYS A 123 -10.93 8.88 10.67
CA LYS A 123 -11.93 8.53 9.66
C LYS A 123 -12.33 9.76 8.85
N GLU A 124 -12.47 10.91 9.49
CA GLU A 124 -12.80 12.14 8.80
C GLU A 124 -11.67 12.59 7.87
N ALA A 125 -10.44 12.32 8.23
CA ALA A 125 -9.28 12.66 7.40
C ALA A 125 -9.12 11.73 6.19
N GLY A 126 -9.86 10.64 6.12
CA GLY A 126 -9.80 9.68 5.00
C GLY A 126 -9.44 8.26 5.41
N GLY A 127 -9.19 8.02 6.69
CA GLY A 127 -8.88 6.69 7.21
C GLY A 127 -7.46 6.22 6.95
N LEU A 128 -7.24 4.93 7.09
CA LEU A 128 -5.93 4.33 6.93
C LEU A 128 -5.53 4.31 5.45
N ALA A 129 -4.32 4.76 5.15
CA ALA A 129 -3.78 4.72 3.81
C ALA A 129 -2.80 3.54 3.70
N ILE A 130 -3.03 2.66 2.75
CA ILE A 130 -2.18 1.52 2.49
C ILE A 130 -1.31 1.82 1.28
N LEU A 131 0.01 1.72 1.44
CA LEU A 131 0.94 1.89 0.34
C LEU A 131 1.68 0.57 0.14
N GLY A 132 1.47 -0.07 -1.00
CA GLY A 132 2.23 -1.26 -1.34
C GLY A 132 3.48 -0.87 -2.12
N THR A 133 4.63 -1.38 -1.76
CA THR A 133 5.89 -1.00 -2.42
C THR A 133 6.27 -1.93 -3.55
N GLU A 134 5.48 -2.97 -3.78
CA GLU A 134 5.70 -3.90 -4.86
C GLU A 134 4.47 -4.77 -5.00
N ARG A 135 4.13 -5.19 -6.20
CA ARG A 135 3.08 -6.18 -6.41
C ARG A 135 3.65 -7.57 -6.14
N HIS A 136 2.81 -8.44 -5.62
CA HIS A 136 3.20 -9.81 -5.36
C HIS A 136 2.65 -10.71 -6.47
N GLU A 137 3.31 -11.84 -6.73
CA GLU A 137 2.82 -12.80 -7.70
C GLU A 137 1.44 -13.29 -7.32
N SER A 138 1.20 -13.49 -6.04
CA SER A 138 -0.09 -13.91 -5.56
C SER A 138 -0.99 -12.70 -5.32
N ARG A 139 -2.07 -12.62 -6.06
CA ARG A 139 -3.08 -11.59 -5.85
C ARG A 139 -3.66 -11.64 -4.44
N ARG A 140 -3.59 -12.82 -3.84
CA ARG A 140 -4.09 -13.02 -2.48
C ARG A 140 -3.30 -12.17 -1.49
N VAL A 141 -1.99 -12.08 -1.64
CA VAL A 141 -1.13 -11.27 -0.76
C VAL A 141 -1.44 -9.80 -0.93
N ASP A 142 -1.62 -9.35 -2.18
CA ASP A 142 -1.99 -7.96 -2.46
C ASP A 142 -3.35 -7.63 -1.82
N ARG A 143 -4.32 -8.54 -1.91
CA ARG A 143 -5.63 -8.34 -1.30
C ARG A 143 -5.56 -8.33 0.22
N GLN A 144 -4.69 -9.11 0.81
CA GLN A 144 -4.50 -9.12 2.26
C GLN A 144 -3.97 -7.76 2.73
N LEU A 145 -3.07 -7.17 1.97
CA LEU A 145 -2.55 -5.85 2.32
C LEU A 145 -3.67 -4.81 2.20
N ARG A 146 -4.39 -4.77 1.07
CA ARG A 146 -5.49 -3.84 0.88
C ARG A 146 -6.57 -4.00 1.94
N GLY A 147 -6.83 -5.24 2.32
CA GLY A 147 -7.88 -5.56 3.28
C GLY A 147 -7.64 -5.08 4.70
N ARG A 148 -6.50 -4.46 4.97
CA ARG A 148 -6.26 -3.85 6.27
C ARG A 148 -6.93 -2.49 6.42
N ALA A 149 -7.35 -1.89 5.31
CA ALA A 149 -8.11 -0.65 5.34
C ALA A 149 -9.57 -0.92 4.94
N GLY A 150 -10.44 -0.02 5.26
CA GLY A 150 -11.85 -0.11 4.89
C GLY A 150 -12.66 -1.16 5.65
N ARG A 151 -12.14 -1.66 6.76
CA ARG A 151 -12.85 -2.68 7.51
C ARG A 151 -14.09 -2.10 8.18
N GLN A 152 -15.16 -2.87 8.15
CA GLN A 152 -16.43 -2.48 8.78
C GLN A 152 -16.99 -1.15 8.28
N GLY A 153 -16.71 -0.84 7.02
CA GLY A 153 -17.19 0.40 6.43
C GLY A 153 -16.35 1.62 6.73
N ASP A 154 -15.19 1.47 7.36
CA ASP A 154 -14.30 2.60 7.62
C ASP A 154 -13.72 3.11 6.30
N PRO A 155 -13.52 4.42 6.17
CA PRO A 155 -12.87 4.96 4.99
C PRO A 155 -11.41 4.53 4.99
N GLY A 156 -10.81 4.53 3.84
CA GLY A 156 -9.42 4.17 3.66
C GLY A 156 -9.03 4.22 2.20
N SER A 157 -7.77 4.00 1.91
CA SER A 157 -7.29 3.96 0.52
C SER A 157 -6.15 2.97 0.39
N SER A 158 -5.91 2.52 -0.83
CA SER A 158 -4.74 1.70 -1.13
C SER A 158 -4.17 2.09 -2.48
N VAL A 159 -2.86 2.03 -2.62
CA VAL A 159 -2.18 2.24 -3.89
C VAL A 159 -0.90 1.44 -3.87
N PHE A 160 -0.55 0.84 -5.00
CA PHE A 160 0.71 0.12 -5.15
C PHE A 160 1.67 0.95 -6.00
N PHE A 161 2.92 1.00 -5.57
CA PHE A 161 4.00 1.67 -6.27
C PHE A 161 4.86 0.57 -6.89
N VAL A 162 5.00 0.58 -8.18
CA VAL A 162 5.78 -0.43 -8.89
C VAL A 162 6.83 0.24 -9.77
N SER A 163 7.90 -0.47 -10.09
CA SER A 163 8.92 0.03 -11.01
C SER A 163 9.20 -1.02 -12.07
N MET A 164 9.74 -0.56 -13.20
CA MET A 164 10.14 -1.47 -14.26
C MET A 164 11.32 -2.33 -13.84
N GLU A 165 11.98 -1.97 -12.75
CA GLU A 165 13.09 -2.74 -12.20
C GLU A 165 12.63 -3.79 -11.18
N ASP A 166 11.37 -3.85 -10.83
CA ASP A 166 10.85 -4.82 -9.87
C ASP A 166 10.92 -6.23 -10.49
N ASP A 167 11.19 -7.22 -9.66
CA ASP A 167 11.35 -8.60 -10.12
C ASP A 167 10.13 -9.11 -10.89
N LEU A 168 8.94 -8.83 -10.41
CA LEU A 168 7.72 -9.26 -11.06
C LEU A 168 7.59 -8.65 -12.46
N MET A 169 7.95 -7.38 -12.61
CA MET A 169 7.88 -6.70 -13.90
C MET A 169 8.90 -7.27 -14.88
N ARG A 170 10.06 -7.72 -14.38
CA ARG A 170 11.06 -8.36 -15.23
C ARG A 170 10.56 -9.69 -15.73
N MET A 171 9.82 -10.43 -14.92
CA MET A 171 9.29 -11.73 -15.33
C MET A 171 8.27 -11.59 -16.46
N PHE A 172 7.56 -10.47 -16.53
CA PHE A 172 6.54 -10.25 -17.53
C PHE A 172 7.00 -9.40 -18.71
N GLY A 173 8.30 -9.36 -18.97
CA GLY A 173 8.78 -8.67 -20.16
C GLY A 173 8.91 -7.17 -20.01
N SER A 174 9.42 -6.74 -18.86
CA SER A 174 9.63 -5.32 -18.60
C SER A 174 10.50 -4.64 -19.65
N ASP A 175 11.38 -5.38 -20.33
CA ASP A 175 12.21 -4.80 -21.39
C ASP A 175 11.35 -4.28 -22.54
N ARG A 176 10.25 -4.97 -22.84
CA ARG A 176 9.34 -4.53 -23.87
C ARG A 176 8.60 -3.27 -23.43
N LEU A 177 8.22 -3.22 -22.16
CA LEU A 177 7.53 -2.07 -21.60
C LEU A 177 8.49 -0.89 -21.51
N ALA A 178 9.73 -1.10 -21.09
CA ALA A 178 10.73 -0.06 -21.02
C ALA A 178 11.00 0.51 -22.42
N GLY A 179 11.13 -0.34 -23.42
CA GLY A 179 11.30 0.09 -24.81
C GLY A 179 10.10 0.88 -25.32
N LEU A 180 8.90 0.49 -24.92
CA LEU A 180 7.69 1.20 -25.30
C LEU A 180 7.65 2.58 -24.62
N MET A 181 8.01 2.65 -23.35
CA MET A 181 8.06 3.89 -22.62
C MET A 181 9.08 4.86 -23.23
N ASP A 182 10.24 4.37 -23.60
CA ASP A 182 11.26 5.19 -24.26
C ASP A 182 10.76 5.72 -25.60
N ARG A 183 10.06 4.91 -26.35
CA ARG A 183 9.49 5.36 -27.62
C ARG A 183 8.38 6.38 -27.44
N MET A 184 7.68 6.32 -26.32
CA MET A 184 6.63 7.28 -26.01
C MET A 184 7.18 8.57 -25.40
N GLY A 185 8.49 8.64 -25.18
CA GLY A 185 9.12 9.85 -24.68
C GLY A 185 9.05 10.07 -23.17
N PHE A 186 8.76 9.04 -22.41
CA PHE A 186 8.75 9.18 -20.95
C PHE A 186 10.16 9.38 -20.44
N GLN A 187 10.31 10.28 -19.50
CA GLN A 187 11.60 10.58 -18.91
C GLN A 187 11.67 10.08 -17.48
N GLU A 188 12.89 10.04 -16.97
CA GLU A 188 13.09 9.61 -15.60
C GLU A 188 12.33 10.54 -14.66
N GLY A 189 11.63 9.98 -13.72
CA GLY A 189 10.82 10.73 -12.76
C GLY A 189 9.35 10.88 -13.13
N GLU A 190 8.99 10.56 -14.36
CA GLU A 190 7.60 10.66 -14.75
C GLU A 190 6.83 9.46 -14.26
N MET A 191 5.69 9.73 -13.66
CA MET A 191 4.80 8.67 -13.22
C MET A 191 3.87 8.29 -14.36
N ILE A 192 3.65 6.98 -14.53
CA ILE A 192 2.74 6.49 -15.52
C ILE A 192 1.59 5.86 -14.77
N GLU A 193 0.40 6.35 -15.00
CA GLU A 193 -0.78 5.76 -14.38
C GLU A 193 -1.28 4.58 -15.19
N HIS A 194 -1.65 3.50 -14.51
CA HIS A 194 -2.05 2.27 -15.17
C HIS A 194 -3.53 2.00 -14.95
#